data_ced53b1dee289b98da582f002fa1e537
#
_entry.id   ced53b1dee289b98da582f002fa1e537
#
_cell.length_a   1.000
_cell.length_b   1.000
_cell.length_c   1.000
_cell.angle_alpha   90.00
_cell.angle_beta   90.00
_cell.angle_gamma   90.00
#
_symmetry.space_group_name_H-M   'P 1'
#
loop_
_entity.id
_entity.type
_entity.pdbx_description
1 polymer ?
#
loop_
_entity_poly.entity_id
_entity_poly.type
_entity_poly.pdbx_seq_one_letter_code
_entity_poly.pdbx_strand_id
1 'polypeptide(L)'
;MTTRKKKRAAPAGNDGFSLISNEKLIALYAAMLRCRMLDERIRALAGPGRSAFGRGHEAAVVAATIDLLPKDAISPPRGGLTPCLVKGVRLKTIFTWLRAQPDALPARYALRGIIAPGADIATQLKAALRAAQLARATKSKNLVVVFANCAQLTRGVGLEFLRIAAAERLPILFVCHARSSKEDFAPKARDYGLPGITVDGDDVVAVYRVVSEAITHARRGNWPTFIECKPWTVGDRKKRGAGSALNNMEAYLSRKGLFSTKLKTDLTARFTRELDKVSQL
;
A
#
# COMPACT_ATOMS: atom_id res chain seq x y z
N MET A 1 -12.18 44.27 -45.94
CA MET A 1 -12.40 42.80 -45.85
C MET A 1 -11.36 42.23 -44.92
N THR A 2 -11.72 42.01 -43.67
CA THR A 2 -10.80 41.57 -42.62
C THR A 2 -11.18 40.16 -42.21
N THR A 3 -10.37 39.20 -42.61
CA THR A 3 -10.58 37.78 -42.34
C THR A 3 -10.18 37.44 -40.89
N ARG A 4 -11.17 37.16 -40.07
CA ARG A 4 -11.05 36.71 -38.67
C ARG A 4 -10.62 35.23 -38.65
N LYS A 5 -9.35 34.94 -38.31
CA LYS A 5 -8.86 33.57 -38.03
C LYS A 5 -9.59 32.99 -36.83
N LYS A 6 -10.43 31.98 -37.04
CA LYS A 6 -10.97 31.13 -35.95
C LYS A 6 -9.84 30.38 -35.28
N LYS A 7 -9.60 30.65 -33.98
CA LYS A 7 -8.80 29.78 -33.10
C LYS A 7 -9.50 28.42 -33.01
N ARG A 8 -8.85 27.38 -33.50
CA ARG A 8 -9.25 25.99 -33.22
C ARG A 8 -9.12 25.75 -31.69
N ALA A 9 -10.22 25.43 -31.04
CA ALA A 9 -10.24 24.92 -29.69
C ALA A 9 -9.48 23.58 -29.64
N ALA A 10 -8.63 23.41 -28.63
CA ALA A 10 -7.98 22.13 -28.34
C ALA A 10 -9.05 21.08 -28.07
N PRO A 11 -8.84 19.79 -28.44
CA PRO A 11 -9.80 18.75 -28.17
C PRO A 11 -9.96 18.59 -26.64
N ALA A 12 -11.22 18.65 -26.20
CA ALA A 12 -11.61 18.34 -24.85
C ALA A 12 -11.05 16.94 -24.48
N GLY A 13 -10.27 16.86 -23.41
CA GLY A 13 -9.77 15.61 -22.88
C GLY A 13 -10.93 14.64 -22.68
N ASN A 14 -10.70 13.42 -23.08
CA ASN A 14 -11.65 12.31 -22.99
C ASN A 14 -11.91 12.01 -21.49
N ASP A 15 -12.84 12.71 -20.87
CA ASP A 15 -13.35 12.46 -19.50
C ASP A 15 -14.28 11.23 -19.51
N GLY A 16 -13.85 10.18 -20.20
CA GLY A 16 -14.47 8.88 -20.07
C GLY A 16 -14.48 8.49 -18.60
N PHE A 17 -15.62 8.08 -18.09
CA PHE A 17 -15.94 7.63 -16.75
C PHE A 17 -14.72 7.00 -16.03
N SER A 18 -13.87 7.81 -15.44
CA SER A 18 -12.76 7.37 -14.62
C SER A 18 -13.27 7.30 -13.19
N LEU A 19 -13.39 6.10 -12.64
CA LEU A 19 -13.74 5.86 -11.23
C LEU A 19 -12.74 6.50 -10.24
N ILE A 20 -11.59 6.97 -10.73
CA ILE A 20 -10.52 7.60 -9.95
C ILE A 20 -10.20 8.95 -10.60
N SER A 21 -10.25 10.02 -9.82
CA SER A 21 -9.95 11.37 -10.32
C SER A 21 -8.49 11.52 -10.75
N ASN A 22 -8.21 12.47 -11.62
CA ASN A 22 -6.86 12.76 -12.11
C ASN A 22 -5.93 13.18 -10.96
N GLU A 23 -6.44 13.95 -10.00
CA GLU A 23 -5.70 14.37 -8.80
C GLU A 23 -5.31 13.14 -7.96
N LYS A 24 -6.22 12.17 -7.80
CA LYS A 24 -5.95 10.93 -7.07
C LYS A 24 -4.91 10.08 -7.78
N LEU A 25 -4.96 9.99 -9.12
CA LEU A 25 -3.95 9.27 -9.90
C LEU A 25 -2.55 9.88 -9.71
N ILE A 26 -2.44 11.21 -9.74
CA ILE A 26 -1.16 11.91 -9.47
C ILE A 26 -0.72 11.69 -8.03
N ALA A 27 -1.64 11.72 -7.05
CA ALA A 27 -1.33 11.46 -5.65
C ALA A 27 -0.81 10.03 -5.41
N LEU A 28 -1.42 9.02 -6.06
CA LEU A 28 -0.95 7.63 -6.03
C LEU A 28 0.48 7.53 -6.57
N TYR A 29 0.75 8.12 -7.73
CA TYR A 29 2.09 8.14 -8.32
C TYR A 29 3.12 8.82 -7.41
N ALA A 30 2.80 10.00 -6.89
CA ALA A 30 3.68 10.73 -5.98
C ALA A 30 4.00 9.93 -4.71
N ALA A 31 3.00 9.26 -4.13
CA ALA A 31 3.19 8.42 -2.95
C ALA A 31 4.06 7.19 -3.25
N MET A 32 3.87 6.53 -4.41
CA MET A 32 4.72 5.41 -4.83
C MET A 32 6.18 5.83 -5.05
N LEU A 33 6.40 6.99 -5.68
CA LEU A 33 7.74 7.54 -5.88
C LEU A 33 8.43 7.81 -4.53
N ARG A 34 7.71 8.41 -3.57
CA ARG A 34 8.22 8.64 -2.21
C ARG A 34 8.55 7.33 -1.49
N CYS A 35 7.72 6.30 -1.61
CA CYS A 35 7.99 4.97 -1.05
C CYS A 35 9.28 4.37 -1.63
N ARG A 36 9.45 4.43 -2.95
CA ARG A 36 10.65 3.95 -3.63
C ARG A 36 11.91 4.67 -3.15
N MET A 37 11.88 5.99 -3.12
CA MET A 37 13.02 6.82 -2.69
C MET A 37 13.38 6.60 -1.23
N LEU A 38 12.38 6.45 -0.35
CA LEU A 38 12.61 6.11 1.05
C LEU A 38 13.26 4.73 1.19
N ASP A 39 12.76 3.72 0.48
CA ASP A 39 13.32 2.37 0.52
C ASP A 39 14.78 2.33 0.02
N GLU A 40 15.09 3.03 -1.05
CA GLU A 40 16.45 3.18 -1.57
C GLU A 40 17.37 3.86 -0.56
N ARG A 41 16.91 4.92 0.11
CA ARG A 41 17.67 5.60 1.17
C ARG A 41 17.90 4.70 2.38
N ILE A 42 16.89 3.94 2.82
CA ILE A 42 17.02 2.98 3.92
C ILE A 42 18.04 1.90 3.60
N ARG A 43 18.01 1.34 2.38
CA ARG A 43 18.99 0.32 1.94
C ARG A 43 20.41 0.86 1.90
N ALA A 44 20.59 2.09 1.44
CA ALA A 44 21.89 2.72 1.41
C ALA A 44 22.48 2.91 2.81
N LEU A 45 21.65 3.20 3.81
CA LEU A 45 22.09 3.47 5.18
C LEU A 45 22.20 2.23 6.07
N ALA A 46 21.32 1.26 5.89
CA ALA A 46 21.15 0.13 6.83
C ALA A 46 21.48 -1.24 6.22
N GLY A 47 21.89 -1.28 4.96
CA GLY A 47 22.19 -2.51 4.23
C GLY A 47 20.96 -3.25 3.67
N PRO A 48 21.18 -4.29 2.84
CA PRO A 48 20.12 -4.91 2.02
C PRO A 48 19.07 -5.71 2.79
N GLY A 49 19.28 -6.02 4.06
CA GLY A 49 18.36 -6.85 4.87
C GLY A 49 17.27 -6.09 5.62
N ARG A 50 17.29 -4.76 5.65
CA ARG A 50 16.44 -3.97 6.53
C ARG A 50 15.15 -3.43 5.89
N SER A 51 14.95 -3.59 4.60
CA SER A 51 13.70 -3.20 3.93
C SER A 51 12.95 -4.45 3.46
N ALA A 52 12.07 -4.95 4.29
CA ALA A 52 11.31 -6.16 4.01
C ALA A 52 10.11 -5.92 3.08
N PHE A 53 9.69 -4.66 2.88
CA PHE A 53 8.43 -4.30 2.22
C PHE A 53 8.58 -3.02 1.38
N GLY A 54 9.58 -2.97 0.51
CA GLY A 54 9.87 -1.78 -0.27
C GLY A 54 9.73 -2.01 -1.76
N ARG A 55 10.82 -2.35 -2.40
CA ARG A 55 10.89 -2.40 -3.86
C ARG A 55 9.98 -3.46 -4.45
N GLY A 56 9.05 -3.04 -5.31
CA GLY A 56 8.09 -3.92 -5.97
C GLY A 56 6.75 -4.05 -5.23
N HIS A 57 6.59 -3.40 -4.06
CA HIS A 57 5.33 -3.43 -3.29
C HIS A 57 4.70 -2.05 -3.13
N GLU A 58 5.26 -1.03 -3.79
CA GLU A 58 4.79 0.35 -3.67
C GLU A 58 3.31 0.48 -4.03
N ALA A 59 2.86 -0.22 -5.06
CA ALA A 59 1.47 -0.19 -5.50
C ALA A 59 0.53 -0.71 -4.40
N ALA A 60 0.82 -1.87 -3.82
CA ALA A 60 0.02 -2.46 -2.75
C ALA A 60 0.02 -1.60 -1.48
N VAL A 61 1.19 -1.11 -1.08
CA VAL A 61 1.34 -0.26 0.11
C VAL A 61 0.58 1.05 -0.03
N VAL A 62 0.77 1.75 -1.15
CA VAL A 62 0.14 3.05 -1.38
C VAL A 62 -1.36 2.90 -1.52
N ALA A 63 -1.82 1.97 -2.36
CA ALA A 63 -3.24 1.74 -2.58
C ALA A 63 -3.98 1.38 -1.29
N ALA A 64 -3.36 0.59 -0.40
CA ALA A 64 -3.99 0.15 0.83
C ALA A 64 -3.90 1.15 1.99
N THR A 65 -3.13 2.25 1.83
CA THR A 65 -2.88 3.17 2.95
C THR A 65 -3.35 4.59 2.69
N ILE A 66 -3.34 5.05 1.44
CA ILE A 66 -3.48 6.48 1.09
C ILE A 66 -4.80 7.11 1.55
N ASP A 67 -5.89 6.32 1.60
CA ASP A 67 -7.23 6.78 1.99
C ASP A 67 -7.67 6.30 3.38
N LEU A 68 -6.75 5.76 4.15
CA LEU A 68 -7.06 5.39 5.53
C LEU A 68 -7.31 6.64 6.39
N LEU A 69 -8.36 6.59 7.18
CA LEU A 69 -8.67 7.64 8.14
C LEU A 69 -7.62 7.68 9.27
N PRO A 70 -7.47 8.80 9.98
CA PRO A 70 -6.48 8.93 11.05
C PRO A 70 -6.56 7.82 12.10
N LYS A 71 -7.77 7.35 12.44
CA LYS A 71 -8.02 6.30 13.44
C LYS A 71 -7.95 4.87 12.90
N ASP A 72 -7.88 4.68 11.57
CA ASP A 72 -7.63 3.36 11.01
C ASP A 72 -6.23 2.90 11.35
N ALA A 73 -6.06 1.63 11.61
CA ALA A 73 -4.76 1.08 11.98
C ALA A 73 -4.08 0.37 10.79
N ILE A 74 -2.76 0.46 10.75
CA ILE A 74 -1.92 -0.38 9.90
C ILE A 74 -1.05 -1.28 10.77
N SER A 75 -0.86 -2.50 10.34
CA SER A 75 0.06 -3.47 10.91
C SER A 75 1.14 -3.80 9.86
N PRO A 76 2.23 -3.03 9.83
CA PRO A 76 3.33 -3.26 8.90
C PRO A 76 4.15 -4.48 9.33
N PRO A 77 4.79 -5.21 8.40
CA PRO A 77 5.74 -6.24 8.74
C PRO A 77 7.00 -5.62 9.37
N ARG A 78 7.80 -6.43 10.04
CA ARG A 78 9.10 -5.99 10.60
C ARG A 78 9.95 -5.36 9.50
N GLY A 79 10.44 -4.14 9.74
CA GLY A 79 11.18 -3.36 8.76
C GLY A 79 10.33 -2.65 7.68
N GLY A 80 9.02 -2.82 7.68
CA GLY A 80 8.09 -2.19 6.73
C GLY A 80 7.81 -0.72 7.07
N LEU A 81 8.70 0.19 6.71
CA LEU A 81 8.58 1.61 7.02
C LEU A 81 7.79 2.42 5.99
N THR A 82 7.66 1.91 4.76
CA THR A 82 6.92 2.59 3.69
C THR A 82 5.42 2.75 3.96
N PRO A 83 4.69 1.75 4.52
CA PRO A 83 3.31 1.97 4.94
C PRO A 83 3.16 3.08 5.99
N CYS A 84 4.14 3.20 6.89
CA CYS A 84 4.16 4.26 7.91
C CYS A 84 4.31 5.66 7.28
N LEU A 85 5.16 5.79 6.23
CA LEU A 85 5.30 7.04 5.48
C LEU A 85 3.96 7.46 4.86
N VAL A 86 3.29 6.53 4.17
CA VAL A 86 1.99 6.80 3.52
C VAL A 86 0.92 7.14 4.54
N LYS A 87 0.94 6.49 5.73
CA LYS A 87 0.05 6.80 6.86
C LYS A 87 0.34 8.17 7.52
N GLY A 88 1.37 8.88 7.07
CA GLY A 88 1.69 10.24 7.53
C GLY A 88 2.67 10.31 8.69
N VAL A 89 3.45 9.26 8.95
CA VAL A 89 4.57 9.34 9.89
C VAL A 89 5.65 10.24 9.33
N ARG A 90 6.15 11.15 10.16
CA ARG A 90 7.22 12.08 9.75
C ARG A 90 8.52 11.33 9.46
N LEU A 91 9.25 11.73 8.44
CA LEU A 91 10.54 11.14 8.08
C LEU A 91 11.53 11.11 9.26
N LYS A 92 11.64 12.19 10.03
CA LYS A 92 12.48 12.22 11.25
C LYS A 92 12.17 11.04 12.17
N THR A 93 10.91 10.73 12.37
CA THR A 93 10.46 9.60 13.19
C THR A 93 10.85 8.26 12.56
N ILE A 94 10.68 8.11 11.24
CA ILE A 94 11.07 6.89 10.51
C ILE A 94 12.58 6.65 10.64
N PHE A 95 13.41 7.68 10.50
CA PHE A 95 14.86 7.56 10.66
C PHE A 95 15.28 7.33 12.11
N THR A 96 14.55 7.88 13.09
CA THR A 96 14.76 7.54 14.50
C THR A 96 14.52 6.04 14.75
N TRP A 97 13.47 5.47 14.15
CA TRP A 97 13.19 4.03 14.25
C TRP A 97 14.21 3.16 13.54
N LEU A 98 14.71 3.63 12.40
CA LEU A 98 15.75 2.91 11.66
C LEU A 98 17.04 2.76 12.49
N ARG A 99 17.36 3.75 13.31
CA ARG A 99 18.54 3.75 14.19
C ARG A 99 18.31 3.05 15.51
N ALA A 100 17.10 3.10 16.03
CA ALA A 100 16.72 2.39 17.24
C ALA A 100 16.65 0.87 16.99
N GLN A 101 16.84 0.07 18.03
CA GLN A 101 16.59 -1.36 17.95
C GLN A 101 15.15 -1.62 17.48
N PRO A 102 14.91 -2.60 16.60
CA PRO A 102 13.60 -2.83 15.99
C PRO A 102 12.45 -3.07 16.97
N ASP A 103 12.75 -3.44 18.20
CA ASP A 103 11.76 -3.87 19.20
C ASP A 103 11.19 -2.71 20.04
N ALA A 104 11.70 -1.49 19.85
CA ALA A 104 11.30 -0.31 20.62
C ALA A 104 10.49 0.71 19.79
N LEU A 105 9.34 0.30 19.24
CA LEU A 105 8.36 1.29 18.78
C LEU A 105 7.64 1.90 19.99
N PRO A 106 7.86 3.18 20.30
CA PRO A 106 7.23 3.79 21.47
C PRO A 106 5.70 3.73 21.39
N ALA A 107 5.03 3.50 22.51
CA ALA A 107 3.57 3.43 22.66
C ALA A 107 2.81 4.63 22.03
N ARG A 108 3.46 5.80 21.91
CA ARG A 108 2.90 7.00 21.24
C ARG A 108 2.54 6.81 19.75
N TYR A 109 2.96 5.72 19.12
CA TYR A 109 2.63 5.41 17.72
C TYR A 109 1.31 4.68 17.58
N ALA A 110 0.85 3.98 18.60
CA ALA A 110 -0.50 3.46 18.67
C ALA A 110 -1.55 4.57 18.48
N LEU A 111 -1.24 5.80 18.95
CA LEU A 111 -2.09 6.97 18.77
C LEU A 111 -2.27 7.43 17.30
N ARG A 112 -1.38 6.98 16.40
CA ARG A 112 -1.46 7.26 14.96
C ARG A 112 -2.01 6.10 14.13
N GLY A 113 -2.57 5.09 14.79
CA GLY A 113 -3.05 3.90 14.10
C GLY A 113 -1.91 3.06 13.52
N ILE A 114 -0.75 3.01 14.16
CA ILE A 114 0.34 2.13 13.76
C ILE A 114 0.51 1.07 14.84
N ILE A 115 0.24 -0.17 14.48
CA ILE A 115 0.50 -1.32 15.32
C ILE A 115 1.99 -1.63 15.23
N ALA A 116 2.65 -1.70 16.37
CA ALA A 116 4.07 -2.03 16.42
C ALA A 116 4.33 -3.37 15.71
N PRO A 117 5.34 -3.45 14.83
CA PRO A 117 5.70 -4.71 14.20
C PRO A 117 6.11 -5.71 15.28
N GLY A 118 5.55 -6.92 15.21
CA GLY A 118 5.93 -8.00 16.10
C GLY A 118 7.31 -8.59 15.79
N ALA A 119 7.86 -9.32 16.73
CA ALA A 119 9.10 -10.09 16.53
C ALA A 119 8.91 -11.12 15.40
N ASP A 120 7.72 -11.67 15.29
CA ASP A 120 7.28 -12.65 14.32
C ASP A 120 5.88 -12.35 13.79
N ILE A 121 5.44 -13.15 12.82
CA ILE A 121 4.11 -13.00 12.21
C ILE A 121 2.96 -13.25 13.20
N ALA A 122 3.13 -14.17 14.14
CA ALA A 122 2.11 -14.49 15.13
C ALA A 122 1.86 -13.31 16.07
N THR A 123 2.93 -12.70 16.58
CA THR A 123 2.87 -11.49 17.41
C THR A 123 2.25 -10.31 16.65
N GLN A 124 2.63 -10.14 15.39
CA GLN A 124 2.05 -9.11 14.52
C GLN A 124 0.53 -9.32 14.35
N LEU A 125 0.11 -10.52 13.98
CA LEU A 125 -1.29 -10.86 13.74
C LEU A 125 -2.13 -10.76 15.01
N LYS A 126 -1.59 -11.22 16.14
CA LYS A 126 -2.25 -11.11 17.46
C LYS A 126 -2.56 -9.65 17.81
N ALA A 127 -1.62 -8.75 17.61
CA ALA A 127 -1.82 -7.32 17.85
C ALA A 127 -2.84 -6.72 16.90
N ALA A 128 -2.78 -7.06 15.61
CA ALA A 128 -3.74 -6.60 14.60
C ALA A 128 -5.17 -7.09 14.88
N LEU A 129 -5.31 -8.36 15.27
CA LEU A 129 -6.61 -8.94 15.64
C LEU A 129 -7.23 -8.22 16.83
N ARG A 130 -6.44 -8.00 17.90
CA ARG A 130 -6.91 -7.26 19.09
C ARG A 130 -7.38 -5.85 18.75
N ALA A 131 -6.67 -5.15 17.87
CA ALA A 131 -7.09 -3.83 17.41
C ALA A 131 -8.41 -3.89 16.63
N ALA A 132 -8.61 -4.89 15.78
CA ALA A 132 -9.84 -5.09 15.03
C ALA A 132 -11.01 -5.52 15.94
N GLN A 133 -10.76 -6.37 16.93
CA GLN A 133 -11.74 -6.75 17.97
C GLN A 133 -12.21 -5.53 18.77
N LEU A 134 -11.27 -4.66 19.16
CA LEU A 134 -11.61 -3.41 19.85
C LEU A 134 -12.45 -2.50 18.97
N ALA A 135 -12.09 -2.34 17.69
CA ALA A 135 -12.86 -1.54 16.73
C ALA A 135 -14.31 -2.07 16.61
N ARG A 136 -14.49 -3.40 16.53
CA ARG A 136 -15.80 -4.04 16.50
C ARG A 136 -16.56 -3.86 17.80
N ALA A 137 -15.95 -4.13 18.96
CA ALA A 137 -16.59 -4.02 20.28
C ALA A 137 -17.07 -2.60 20.57
N THR A 138 -16.30 -1.58 20.14
CA THR A 138 -16.68 -0.17 20.29
C THR A 138 -17.60 0.32 19.17
N LYS A 139 -18.06 -0.56 18.27
CA LYS A 139 -18.89 -0.22 17.10
C LYS A 139 -18.31 0.94 16.27
N SER A 140 -17.00 1.11 16.30
CA SER A 140 -16.33 2.15 15.53
C SER A 140 -16.28 1.74 14.05
N LYS A 141 -16.22 2.74 13.17
CA LYS A 141 -16.02 2.50 11.72
C LYS A 141 -14.55 2.34 11.34
N ASN A 142 -13.66 2.23 12.34
CA ASN A 142 -12.24 2.05 12.10
C ASN A 142 -11.94 0.63 11.64
N LEU A 143 -10.89 0.48 10.86
CA LEU A 143 -10.44 -0.82 10.38
C LEU A 143 -8.93 -0.99 10.57
N VAL A 144 -8.48 -2.22 10.39
CA VAL A 144 -7.06 -2.58 10.45
C VAL A 144 -6.61 -3.10 9.10
N VAL A 145 -5.48 -2.61 8.59
CA VAL A 145 -4.82 -3.15 7.40
C VAL A 145 -3.55 -3.88 7.82
N VAL A 146 -3.48 -5.16 7.53
CA VAL A 146 -2.30 -6.00 7.81
C VAL A 146 -1.51 -6.18 6.52
N PHE A 147 -0.23 -5.87 6.55
CA PHE A 147 0.70 -6.16 5.46
C PHE A 147 1.54 -7.39 5.79
N ALA A 148 1.56 -8.38 4.92
CA ALA A 148 2.31 -9.61 5.14
C ALA A 148 2.70 -10.29 3.81
N ASN A 149 3.46 -11.37 3.90
CA ASN A 149 3.62 -12.30 2.79
C ASN A 149 2.45 -13.29 2.78
N CYS A 150 1.89 -13.60 1.61
CA CYS A 150 0.74 -14.50 1.48
C CYS A 150 0.99 -15.87 2.12
N ALA A 151 2.18 -16.44 1.93
CA ALA A 151 2.53 -17.74 2.51
C ALA A 151 2.55 -17.72 4.06
N GLN A 152 2.84 -16.58 4.67
CA GLN A 152 2.82 -16.45 6.14
C GLN A 152 1.39 -16.43 6.69
N LEU A 153 0.44 -15.90 5.92
CA LEU A 153 -0.97 -15.83 6.31
C LEU A 153 -1.71 -17.14 6.08
N THR A 154 -1.35 -17.89 5.04
CA THR A 154 -2.08 -19.08 4.60
C THR A 154 -1.44 -20.40 5.02
N ARG A 155 -0.48 -20.37 5.94
CA ARG A 155 0.20 -21.55 6.51
C ARG A 155 0.37 -21.41 8.01
N GLY A 156 0.37 -22.55 8.69
CA GLY A 156 0.63 -22.61 10.13
C GLY A 156 -0.27 -21.67 10.94
N VAL A 157 0.32 -20.94 11.85
CA VAL A 157 -0.39 -20.03 12.76
C VAL A 157 -1.19 -18.94 12.04
N GLY A 158 -0.77 -18.51 10.84
CA GLY A 158 -1.50 -17.52 10.04
C GLY A 158 -2.94 -17.92 9.75
N LEU A 159 -3.18 -19.20 9.48
CA LEU A 159 -4.52 -19.75 9.23
C LEU A 159 -5.48 -19.58 10.40
N GLU A 160 -5.01 -19.75 11.62
CA GLU A 160 -5.84 -19.55 12.81
C GLU A 160 -6.32 -18.10 12.92
N PHE A 161 -5.45 -17.13 12.60
CA PHE A 161 -5.83 -15.74 12.61
C PHE A 161 -6.83 -15.38 11.50
N LEU A 162 -6.73 -15.99 10.31
CA LEU A 162 -7.73 -15.83 9.26
C LEU A 162 -9.09 -16.38 9.71
N ARG A 163 -9.13 -17.59 10.31
CA ARG A 163 -10.35 -18.18 10.85
C ARG A 163 -11.01 -17.32 11.90
N ILE A 164 -10.25 -16.83 12.87
CA ILE A 164 -10.77 -15.95 13.92
C ILE A 164 -11.33 -14.66 13.29
N ALA A 165 -10.60 -14.05 12.36
CA ALA A 165 -11.06 -12.84 11.70
C ALA A 165 -12.40 -13.06 10.97
N ALA A 166 -12.56 -14.21 10.28
CA ALA A 166 -13.78 -14.58 9.59
C ALA A 166 -14.93 -14.86 10.56
N ALA A 167 -14.72 -15.73 11.55
CA ALA A 167 -15.72 -16.11 12.53
C ALA A 167 -16.25 -14.93 13.32
N GLU A 168 -15.38 -14.02 13.70
CA GLU A 168 -15.73 -12.82 14.43
C GLU A 168 -16.15 -11.64 13.53
N ARG A 169 -16.12 -11.78 12.20
CA ARG A 169 -16.44 -10.70 11.24
C ARG A 169 -15.71 -9.40 11.57
N LEU A 170 -14.38 -9.48 11.68
CA LEU A 170 -13.57 -8.35 12.09
C LEU A 170 -13.37 -7.33 10.95
N PRO A 171 -13.33 -6.01 11.24
CA PRO A 171 -13.02 -4.98 10.26
C PRO A 171 -11.51 -4.97 9.95
N ILE A 172 -11.02 -5.99 9.28
CA ILE A 172 -9.60 -6.20 8.99
C ILE A 172 -9.39 -6.56 7.52
N LEU A 173 -8.39 -5.94 6.89
CA LEU A 173 -7.94 -6.26 5.55
C LEU A 173 -6.54 -6.88 5.64
N PHE A 174 -6.39 -8.05 5.05
CA PHE A 174 -5.09 -8.69 4.85
C PHE A 174 -4.61 -8.37 3.44
N VAL A 175 -3.68 -7.45 3.31
CA VAL A 175 -3.04 -7.09 2.03
C VAL A 175 -1.72 -7.80 1.97
N CYS A 176 -1.65 -8.85 1.19
CA CYS A 176 -0.47 -9.68 1.13
C CYS A 176 0.14 -9.71 -0.27
N HIS A 177 1.44 -9.87 -0.34
CA HIS A 177 2.13 -10.08 -1.60
C HIS A 177 2.54 -11.54 -1.76
N ALA A 178 2.34 -12.07 -2.96
CA ALA A 178 2.86 -13.34 -3.36
C ALA A 178 4.28 -13.16 -3.92
N ARG A 179 5.22 -14.02 -3.52
CA ARG A 179 6.58 -14.01 -4.07
C ARG A 179 6.65 -14.60 -5.49
N SER A 180 5.67 -15.41 -5.83
CA SER A 180 5.59 -16.13 -7.09
C SER A 180 4.16 -16.06 -7.63
N SER A 181 4.03 -15.99 -8.94
CA SER A 181 2.75 -16.10 -9.62
C SER A 181 2.21 -17.53 -9.69
N LYS A 182 3.02 -18.53 -9.32
CA LYS A 182 2.67 -19.95 -9.44
C LYS A 182 1.72 -20.44 -8.35
N GLU A 183 1.67 -19.78 -7.18
CA GLU A 183 0.78 -20.15 -6.08
C GLU A 183 -0.43 -19.22 -6.06
N ASP A 184 -1.60 -19.79 -5.73
CA ASP A 184 -2.85 -19.08 -5.50
C ASP A 184 -3.20 -19.14 -4.02
N PHE A 185 -3.24 -17.97 -3.39
CA PHE A 185 -3.52 -17.85 -1.96
C PHE A 185 -4.94 -17.36 -1.67
N ALA A 186 -5.53 -16.57 -2.54
CA ALA A 186 -6.88 -16.07 -2.39
C ALA A 186 -7.94 -17.21 -2.33
N PRO A 187 -7.84 -18.30 -3.10
CA PRO A 187 -8.74 -19.45 -2.92
C PRO A 187 -8.61 -20.06 -1.52
N LYS A 188 -7.39 -20.21 -0.99
CA LYS A 188 -7.18 -20.74 0.37
C LYS A 188 -7.85 -19.87 1.44
N ALA A 189 -7.84 -18.55 1.29
CA ALA A 189 -8.53 -17.65 2.22
C ALA A 189 -10.06 -17.87 2.19
N ARG A 190 -10.62 -18.16 1.02
CA ARG A 190 -12.05 -18.48 0.87
C ARG A 190 -12.45 -19.77 1.61
N ASP A 191 -11.58 -20.77 1.63
CA ASP A 191 -11.81 -22.02 2.37
C ASP A 191 -11.95 -21.78 3.89
N TYR A 192 -11.45 -20.63 4.38
CA TYR A 192 -11.56 -20.20 5.77
C TYR A 192 -12.63 -19.12 6.01
N GLY A 193 -13.48 -18.88 5.01
CA GLY A 193 -14.62 -17.95 5.15
C GLY A 193 -14.29 -16.48 4.90
N LEU A 194 -13.11 -16.15 4.34
CA LEU A 194 -12.79 -14.77 3.96
C LEU A 194 -13.00 -14.57 2.45
N PRO A 195 -13.62 -13.47 2.02
CA PRO A 195 -13.50 -13.03 0.63
C PRO A 195 -12.02 -12.92 0.24
N GLY A 196 -11.59 -13.77 -0.69
CA GLY A 196 -10.22 -13.79 -1.23
C GLY A 196 -10.21 -13.20 -2.64
N ILE A 197 -9.42 -12.16 -2.87
CA ILE A 197 -9.33 -11.44 -4.15
C ILE A 197 -7.87 -11.43 -4.60
N THR A 198 -7.62 -11.86 -5.83
CA THR A 198 -6.30 -11.76 -6.46
C THR A 198 -6.27 -10.54 -7.37
N VAL A 199 -5.21 -9.75 -7.28
CA VAL A 199 -5.02 -8.53 -8.09
C VAL A 199 -3.57 -8.45 -8.58
N ASP A 200 -3.35 -7.78 -9.71
CA ASP A 200 -2.01 -7.45 -10.20
C ASP A 200 -1.35 -6.47 -9.22
N GLY A 201 -0.37 -6.94 -8.47
CA GLY A 201 0.35 -6.17 -7.47
C GLY A 201 1.25 -5.07 -8.04
N ASP A 202 1.51 -5.06 -9.35
CA ASP A 202 2.26 -4.04 -10.06
C ASP A 202 1.35 -2.95 -10.68
N ASP A 203 0.02 -3.09 -10.57
CA ASP A 203 -0.98 -2.10 -11.02
C ASP A 203 -1.64 -1.41 -9.82
N VAL A 204 -1.15 -0.22 -9.48
CA VAL A 204 -1.69 0.55 -8.36
C VAL A 204 -3.16 0.93 -8.54
N VAL A 205 -3.63 1.12 -9.78
CA VAL A 205 -5.02 1.48 -10.07
C VAL A 205 -5.95 0.29 -9.80
N ALA A 206 -5.53 -0.91 -10.20
CA ALA A 206 -6.27 -2.14 -9.92
C ALA A 206 -6.30 -2.43 -8.42
N VAL A 207 -5.15 -2.38 -7.73
CA VAL A 207 -5.07 -2.58 -6.27
C VAL A 207 -5.92 -1.54 -5.53
N TYR A 208 -5.85 -0.26 -5.92
CA TYR A 208 -6.61 0.81 -5.29
C TYR A 208 -8.13 0.59 -5.37
N ARG A 209 -8.63 0.14 -6.53
CA ARG A 209 -10.06 -0.18 -6.70
C ARG A 209 -10.51 -1.30 -5.76
N VAL A 210 -9.78 -2.41 -5.76
CA VAL A 210 -10.07 -3.57 -4.90
C VAL A 210 -10.02 -3.18 -3.43
N VAL A 211 -8.99 -2.45 -3.01
CA VAL A 211 -8.83 -2.02 -1.61
C VAL A 211 -9.94 -1.03 -1.21
N SER A 212 -10.28 -0.06 -2.06
CA SER A 212 -11.33 0.93 -1.76
C SER A 212 -12.68 0.27 -1.54
N GLU A 213 -13.00 -0.75 -2.35
CA GLU A 213 -14.21 -1.55 -2.17
C GLU A 213 -14.16 -2.35 -0.87
N ALA A 214 -13.04 -3.04 -0.60
CA ALA A 214 -12.86 -3.81 0.63
C ALA A 214 -12.95 -2.92 1.90
N ILE A 215 -12.37 -1.72 1.87
CA ILE A 215 -12.51 -0.72 2.95
C ILE A 215 -13.98 -0.33 3.15
N THR A 216 -14.71 -0.11 2.06
CA THR A 216 -16.13 0.25 2.12
C THR A 216 -16.96 -0.88 2.73
N HIS A 217 -16.70 -2.12 2.33
CA HIS A 217 -17.34 -3.31 2.91
C HIS A 217 -17.00 -3.47 4.40
N ALA A 218 -15.73 -3.35 4.76
CA ALA A 218 -15.31 -3.44 6.16
C ALA A 218 -16.00 -2.40 7.05
N ARG A 219 -16.19 -1.17 6.56
CA ARG A 219 -16.87 -0.09 7.29
C ARG A 219 -18.38 -0.27 7.42
N ARG A 220 -19.02 -0.91 6.43
CA ARG A 220 -20.48 -1.12 6.40
C ARG A 220 -20.91 -2.35 7.15
N GLY A 221 -20.16 -3.42 7.09
CA GLY A 221 -20.60 -4.73 7.54
C GLY A 221 -19.63 -5.49 8.44
N ASN A 222 -18.48 -4.91 8.77
CA ASN A 222 -17.41 -5.61 9.50
C ASN A 222 -17.02 -6.94 8.84
N TRP A 223 -16.62 -6.87 7.57
CA TRP A 223 -16.18 -8.05 6.83
C TRP A 223 -14.66 -8.04 6.63
N PRO A 224 -13.95 -9.08 7.09
CA PRO A 224 -12.55 -9.24 6.75
C PRO A 224 -12.40 -9.55 5.26
N THR A 225 -11.32 -9.07 4.65
CA THR A 225 -11.01 -9.34 3.25
C THR A 225 -9.53 -9.72 3.10
N PHE A 226 -9.27 -10.73 2.29
CA PHE A 226 -7.92 -11.15 1.93
C PHE A 226 -7.62 -10.69 0.50
N ILE A 227 -6.61 -9.84 0.33
CA ILE A 227 -6.21 -9.28 -0.97
C ILE A 227 -4.81 -9.81 -1.29
N GLU A 228 -4.74 -10.66 -2.29
CA GLU A 228 -3.50 -11.23 -2.81
C GLU A 228 -2.97 -10.34 -3.94
N CYS A 229 -1.89 -9.60 -3.68
CA CYS A 229 -1.15 -8.84 -4.68
C CYS A 229 -0.11 -9.75 -5.33
N LYS A 230 -0.38 -10.22 -6.55
CA LYS A 230 0.53 -11.06 -7.32
C LYS A 230 1.44 -10.24 -8.21
N PRO A 231 2.73 -10.56 -8.27
CA PRO A 231 3.57 -10.03 -9.34
C PRO A 231 3.12 -10.64 -10.67
N TRP A 232 3.09 -9.85 -11.72
CA TRP A 232 2.81 -10.37 -13.07
C TRP A 232 3.89 -11.39 -13.49
N THR A 233 3.51 -12.43 -14.21
CA THR A 233 4.45 -13.49 -14.62
C THR A 233 5.51 -13.01 -15.59
N VAL A 234 6.69 -13.66 -15.55
CA VAL A 234 7.85 -13.31 -16.40
C VAL A 234 7.52 -13.34 -17.91
N GLY A 235 6.64 -14.26 -18.35
CA GLY A 235 6.17 -14.32 -19.75
C GLY A 235 5.37 -13.10 -20.19
N ASP A 236 4.57 -12.56 -19.30
CA ASP A 236 3.72 -11.39 -19.57
C ASP A 236 4.47 -10.07 -19.40
N ARG A 237 5.55 -10.04 -18.57
CA ARG A 237 6.45 -8.88 -18.45
C ARG A 237 7.11 -8.52 -19.79
N LYS A 238 7.48 -9.51 -20.60
CA LYS A 238 8.05 -9.27 -21.94
C LYS A 238 7.06 -8.62 -22.89
N LYS A 239 5.76 -8.91 -22.77
CA LYS A 239 4.70 -8.33 -23.63
C LYS A 239 4.32 -6.91 -23.24
N ARG A 240 4.52 -6.49 -21.97
CA ARG A 240 4.14 -5.16 -21.46
C ARG A 240 5.31 -4.21 -21.20
N GLY A 241 6.56 -4.61 -21.55
CA GLY A 241 7.75 -3.86 -21.18
C GLY A 241 8.04 -4.05 -19.68
N ALA A 242 9.10 -4.77 -19.33
CA ALA A 242 9.46 -5.13 -17.96
C ALA A 242 9.58 -3.89 -17.06
N GLY A 243 8.46 -3.45 -16.47
CA GLY A 243 8.36 -2.25 -15.66
C GLY A 243 8.08 -2.59 -14.20
N SER A 244 8.71 -1.86 -13.32
CA SER A 244 8.28 -1.80 -11.92
C SER A 244 6.87 -1.18 -11.85
N ALA A 245 6.16 -1.34 -10.73
CA ALA A 245 4.87 -0.69 -10.51
C ALA A 245 4.89 0.82 -10.83
N LEU A 246 6.01 1.51 -10.57
CA LEU A 246 6.21 2.91 -10.96
C LEU A 246 6.18 3.12 -12.47
N ASN A 247 6.91 2.28 -13.24
CA ASN A 247 6.92 2.42 -14.70
C ASN A 247 5.53 2.13 -15.30
N ASN A 248 4.80 1.17 -14.74
CA ASN A 248 3.42 0.90 -15.15
C ASN A 248 2.53 2.13 -14.92
N MET A 249 2.67 2.79 -13.76
CA MET A 249 1.91 3.99 -13.44
C MET A 249 2.32 5.19 -14.32
N GLU A 250 3.61 5.38 -14.61
CA GLU A 250 4.11 6.40 -15.52
C GLU A 250 3.53 6.22 -16.94
N ALA A 251 3.53 4.99 -17.44
CA ALA A 251 2.92 4.66 -18.73
C ALA A 251 1.40 4.89 -18.73
N TYR A 252 0.72 4.57 -17.63
CA TYR A 252 -0.71 4.82 -17.48
C TYR A 252 -1.02 6.33 -17.49
N LEU A 253 -0.29 7.11 -16.68
CA LEU A 253 -0.44 8.57 -16.63
C LEU A 253 -0.10 9.24 -17.97
N SER A 254 0.92 8.73 -18.69
CA SER A 254 1.28 9.23 -20.02
C SER A 254 0.14 9.05 -21.02
N ARG A 255 -0.51 7.88 -21.03
CA ARG A 255 -1.69 7.63 -21.88
C ARG A 255 -2.86 8.56 -21.57
N LYS A 256 -2.97 9.01 -20.31
CA LYS A 256 -3.98 9.99 -19.88
C LYS A 256 -3.57 11.46 -20.08
N GLY A 257 -2.36 11.72 -20.56
CA GLY A 257 -1.85 13.09 -20.68
C GLY A 257 -1.51 13.75 -19.35
N LEU A 258 -1.36 12.97 -18.27
CA LEU A 258 -1.11 13.46 -16.92
C LEU A 258 0.35 13.36 -16.49
N PHE A 259 1.20 12.71 -17.27
CA PHE A 259 2.63 12.54 -16.96
C PHE A 259 3.49 13.49 -17.77
N SER A 260 4.48 14.08 -17.11
CA SER A 260 5.57 14.80 -17.76
C SER A 260 6.89 14.54 -17.02
N THR A 261 8.01 14.62 -17.73
CA THR A 261 9.34 14.55 -17.10
C THR A 261 9.51 15.62 -16.02
N LYS A 262 8.96 16.82 -16.27
CA LYS A 262 8.95 17.91 -15.29
C LYS A 262 8.25 17.49 -13.98
N LEU A 263 7.06 16.91 -14.07
CA LEU A 263 6.32 16.40 -12.89
C LEU A 263 7.18 15.42 -12.08
N LYS A 264 7.81 14.45 -12.74
CA LYS A 264 8.68 13.48 -12.09
C LYS A 264 9.88 14.16 -11.42
N THR A 265 10.55 15.06 -12.14
CA THR A 265 11.72 15.79 -11.62
C THR A 265 11.35 16.64 -10.42
N ASP A 266 10.25 17.38 -10.47
CA ASP A 266 9.79 18.25 -9.38
C ASP A 266 9.44 17.43 -8.12
N LEU A 267 8.72 16.31 -8.28
CA LEU A 267 8.38 15.40 -7.17
C LEU A 267 9.65 14.78 -6.56
N THR A 268 10.58 14.32 -7.40
CA THR A 268 11.84 13.73 -6.95
C THR A 268 12.67 14.76 -6.18
N ALA A 269 12.90 15.94 -6.76
CA ALA A 269 13.70 17.00 -6.15
C ALA A 269 13.11 17.47 -4.80
N ARG A 270 11.78 17.57 -4.73
CA ARG A 270 11.10 17.92 -3.48
C ARG A 270 11.35 16.89 -2.39
N PHE A 271 11.15 15.60 -2.69
CA PHE A 271 11.29 14.55 -1.68
C PHE A 271 12.76 14.27 -1.33
N THR A 272 13.69 14.41 -2.28
CA THR A 272 15.14 14.36 -1.98
C THR A 272 15.53 15.40 -0.93
N ARG A 273 15.08 16.65 -1.08
CA ARG A 273 15.33 17.69 -0.08
C ARG A 273 14.73 17.34 1.30
N GLU A 274 13.55 16.70 1.34
CA GLU A 274 12.96 16.24 2.60
C GLU A 274 13.79 15.12 3.25
N LEU A 275 14.30 14.16 2.45
CA LEU A 275 15.17 13.07 2.90
C LEU A 275 16.52 13.56 3.41
N ASP A 276 17.17 14.48 2.68
CA ASP A 276 18.49 14.99 3.03
C ASP A 276 18.49 15.74 4.36
N LYS A 277 17.44 16.52 4.64
CA LYS A 277 17.26 17.22 5.93
C LYS A 277 17.22 16.29 7.14
N VAL A 278 16.79 15.03 6.98
CA VAL A 278 16.59 14.11 8.10
C VAL A 278 17.62 12.97 8.16
N SER A 279 18.31 12.70 7.07
CA SER A 279 19.35 11.66 7.02
C SER A 279 20.67 12.11 7.64
N GLN A 280 20.87 13.43 7.81
CA GLN A 280 22.04 14.03 8.48
C GLN A 280 21.87 14.11 10.01
N LEU A 281 20.67 13.92 10.53
CA LEU A 281 20.34 13.88 11.95
C LEU A 281 20.51 12.45 12.52
#